data_8be547c827c10a667a33cf493c268ba6
#
_entry.id   8be547c827c10a667a33cf493c268ba6
#
_cell.length_a   1.000
_cell.length_b   1.000
_cell.length_c   1.000
_cell.angle_alpha   90.00
_cell.angle_beta   90.00
_cell.angle_gamma   90.00
#
_symmetry.space_group_name_H-M   'P 1'
#
loop_
_entity.id
_entity.type
_entity.pdbx_description
1 polymer ?
#
loop_
_entity_poly.entity_id
_entity_poly.type
_entity_poly.pdbx_seq_one_letter_code
_entity_poly.pdbx_strand_id
1 'polypeptide(L)'
;MILVEAQSTWTVNILVRVLLYLAQSYHEYFHRTSQDYYKSRKVRMPKPELYVIFTGNKGRKPDKILLSEEFFKGADIDIEVKAKVIYESDTDDIIDQYIIFCKVFNEQTKQHGMTQKAVTETIRICKDRNVLREYLLDREKEVVSIMMSLFDEEQIMKSFIRSERHDEARETAERMIKMGKLSLDEIALCVPSLSLDELRELEAEVMQLV
;
A
#
# COMPACT_ATOMS: atom_id res chain seq x y z
N MET A 1 4.39 -17.44 14.29
CA MET A 1 3.60 -16.34 13.65
C MET A 1 4.21 -16.10 12.28
N ILE A 2 3.42 -16.17 11.24
CA ILE A 2 3.89 -15.95 9.86
C ILE A 2 3.23 -14.66 9.38
N LEU A 3 4.05 -13.69 8.94
CA LEU A 3 3.60 -12.47 8.27
C LEU A 3 4.00 -12.58 6.81
N VAL A 4 3.03 -12.41 5.92
CA VAL A 4 3.23 -12.44 4.48
C VAL A 4 2.68 -11.14 3.90
N GLU A 5 3.48 -10.45 3.12
CA GLU A 5 3.04 -9.28 2.37
C GLU A 5 3.33 -9.47 0.87
N ALA A 6 2.33 -9.20 0.04
CA ALA A 6 2.49 -9.22 -1.41
C ALA A 6 2.68 -7.79 -1.92
N GLN A 7 3.66 -7.59 -2.82
CA GLN A 7 3.89 -6.27 -3.43
C GLN A 7 4.26 -6.40 -4.91
N SER A 8 3.72 -5.52 -5.75
CA SER A 8 4.02 -5.44 -7.18
C SER A 8 5.14 -4.44 -7.49
N THR A 9 5.25 -3.40 -6.67
CA THR A 9 6.32 -2.40 -6.80
C THR A 9 7.42 -2.69 -5.79
N TRP A 10 8.67 -2.77 -6.26
CA TRP A 10 9.78 -3.02 -5.36
C TRP A 10 10.07 -1.81 -4.48
N THR A 11 10.01 -2.02 -3.18
CA THR A 11 10.46 -1.05 -2.19
C THR A 11 11.04 -1.75 -0.97
N VAL A 12 12.17 -1.24 -0.48
CA VAL A 12 12.80 -1.73 0.75
C VAL A 12 12.06 -1.26 2.01
N ASN A 13 11.16 -0.28 1.88
CA ASN A 13 10.29 0.18 2.96
C ASN A 13 9.38 -0.93 3.51
N ILE A 14 9.26 -2.04 2.79
CA ILE A 14 8.59 -3.25 3.30
C ILE A 14 9.16 -3.70 4.64
N LEU A 15 10.47 -3.54 4.89
CA LEU A 15 11.10 -3.90 6.16
C LEU A 15 10.57 -3.05 7.32
N VAL A 16 10.31 -1.77 7.07
CA VAL A 16 9.68 -0.89 8.07
C VAL A 16 8.23 -1.29 8.32
N ARG A 17 7.48 -1.57 7.24
CA ARG A 17 6.07 -1.99 7.36
C ARG A 17 5.92 -3.31 8.12
N VAL A 18 6.72 -4.33 7.79
CA VAL A 18 6.63 -5.62 8.50
C VAL A 18 7.04 -5.50 9.97
N LEU A 19 7.95 -4.59 10.34
CA LEU A 19 8.27 -4.31 11.73
C LEU A 19 7.06 -3.75 12.49
N LEU A 20 6.36 -2.78 11.89
CA LEU A 20 5.16 -2.18 12.46
C LEU A 20 4.02 -3.21 12.57
N TYR A 21 3.79 -4.01 11.53
CA TYR A 21 2.77 -5.07 11.54
C TYR A 21 3.10 -6.17 12.54
N LEU A 22 4.38 -6.51 12.71
CA LEU A 22 4.81 -7.48 13.72
C LEU A 22 4.52 -6.97 15.13
N ALA A 23 4.84 -5.71 15.41
CA ALA A 23 4.56 -5.09 16.71
C ALA A 23 3.06 -5.10 17.03
N GLN A 24 2.22 -4.69 16.06
CA GLN A 24 0.77 -4.72 16.19
C GLN A 24 0.26 -6.16 16.39
N SER A 25 0.74 -7.12 15.59
CA SER A 25 0.32 -8.53 15.68
C SER A 25 0.67 -9.13 17.05
N TYR A 26 1.80 -8.77 17.64
CA TYR A 26 2.14 -9.19 19.00
C TYR A 26 1.26 -8.52 20.04
N HIS A 27 0.96 -7.23 19.88
CA HIS A 27 0.03 -6.54 20.78
C HIS A 27 -1.34 -7.23 20.81
N GLU A 28 -1.91 -7.52 19.66
CA GLU A 28 -3.19 -8.24 19.51
C GLU A 28 -3.10 -9.67 20.06
N TYR A 29 -2.00 -10.37 19.81
CA TYR A 29 -1.76 -11.71 20.32
C TYR A 29 -1.75 -11.74 21.85
N PHE A 30 -1.04 -10.82 22.51
CA PHE A 30 -1.00 -10.73 23.96
C PHE A 30 -2.36 -10.39 24.54
N HIS A 31 -3.09 -9.46 23.92
CA HIS A 31 -4.44 -9.11 24.34
C HIS A 31 -5.39 -10.32 24.23
N ARG A 32 -5.39 -11.01 23.09
CA ARG A 32 -6.26 -12.20 22.86
C ARG A 32 -5.91 -13.36 23.79
N THR A 33 -4.64 -13.51 24.15
CA THR A 33 -4.18 -14.59 25.05
C THR A 33 -4.13 -14.17 26.52
N SER A 34 -4.65 -12.98 26.85
CA SER A 34 -4.67 -12.43 28.21
C SER A 34 -3.29 -12.40 28.89
N GLN A 35 -2.24 -12.16 28.11
CA GLN A 35 -0.89 -12.01 28.61
C GLN A 35 -0.59 -10.52 28.85
N ASP A 36 -0.08 -10.21 30.04
CA ASP A 36 0.29 -8.87 30.44
C ASP A 36 1.83 -8.76 30.48
N TYR A 37 2.39 -8.02 29.51
CA TYR A 37 3.82 -7.84 29.36
C TYR A 37 4.43 -6.77 30.30
N TYR A 38 3.59 -6.08 31.10
CA TYR A 38 4.06 -5.19 32.17
C TYR A 38 4.32 -5.94 33.49
N LYS A 39 3.86 -7.19 33.60
CA LYS A 39 4.10 -8.01 34.79
C LYS A 39 5.48 -8.70 34.71
N SER A 40 6.01 -9.08 35.86
CA SER A 40 7.30 -9.79 35.99
C SER A 40 7.34 -11.17 35.35
N ARG A 41 6.16 -11.79 35.11
CA ARG A 41 6.06 -13.10 34.47
C ARG A 41 6.39 -12.98 32.98
N LYS A 42 7.38 -13.76 32.51
CA LYS A 42 7.75 -13.83 31.09
C LYS A 42 6.56 -14.23 30.22
N VAL A 43 6.23 -13.41 29.21
CA VAL A 43 5.20 -13.73 28.22
C VAL A 43 5.69 -14.79 27.22
N ARG A 44 4.75 -15.52 26.63
CA ARG A 44 5.02 -16.49 25.56
C ARG A 44 4.82 -15.80 24.21
N MET A 45 5.86 -15.76 23.40
CA MET A 45 5.82 -15.17 22.07
C MET A 45 6.00 -16.26 21.01
N PRO A 46 5.13 -16.34 19.99
CA PRO A 46 5.39 -17.18 18.83
C PRO A 46 6.56 -16.62 18.02
N LYS A 47 7.44 -17.52 17.53
CA LYS A 47 8.56 -17.12 16.65
C LYS A 47 8.01 -16.43 15.40
N PRO A 48 8.50 -15.23 15.02
CA PRO A 48 8.07 -14.57 13.80
C PRO A 48 8.81 -15.11 12.59
N GLU A 49 8.11 -15.24 11.47
CA GLU A 49 8.68 -15.48 10.16
C GLU A 49 8.08 -14.49 9.18
N LEU A 50 8.94 -13.77 8.45
CA LEU A 50 8.56 -12.67 7.58
C LEU A 50 8.82 -13.05 6.13
N TYR A 51 7.80 -12.95 5.28
CA TYR A 51 7.86 -13.27 3.86
C TYR A 51 7.31 -12.11 3.04
N VAL A 52 7.96 -11.84 1.92
CA VAL A 52 7.51 -10.91 0.89
C VAL A 52 7.29 -11.68 -0.39
N ILE A 53 6.07 -11.73 -0.89
CA ILE A 53 5.76 -12.28 -2.22
C ILE A 53 5.85 -11.13 -3.22
N PHE A 54 6.83 -11.18 -4.11
CA PHE A 54 7.01 -10.15 -5.12
C PHE A 54 6.33 -10.54 -6.43
N THR A 55 5.27 -9.81 -6.76
CA THR A 55 4.42 -10.08 -7.94
C THR A 55 4.78 -9.20 -9.15
N GLY A 56 5.76 -8.29 -9.00
CA GLY A 56 6.22 -7.39 -10.06
C GLY A 56 7.42 -7.91 -10.85
N ASN A 57 7.95 -7.06 -11.72
CA ASN A 57 9.16 -7.34 -12.50
C ASN A 57 10.36 -6.61 -11.88
N LYS A 58 11.43 -7.35 -11.61
CA LYS A 58 12.70 -6.80 -11.11
C LYS A 58 13.88 -7.58 -11.69
N GLY A 59 14.94 -6.86 -12.05
CA GLY A 59 16.16 -7.48 -12.59
C GLY A 59 16.94 -8.26 -11.54
N ARG A 60 17.24 -7.63 -10.37
CA ARG A 60 17.89 -8.32 -9.24
C ARG A 60 16.84 -8.90 -8.31
N LYS A 61 16.98 -10.18 -7.99
CA LYS A 61 16.05 -10.94 -7.12
C LYS A 61 16.80 -11.43 -5.86
N PRO A 62 16.93 -10.61 -4.80
CA PRO A 62 17.54 -11.08 -3.56
C PRO A 62 16.62 -12.08 -2.85
N ASP A 63 17.18 -13.17 -2.32
CA ASP A 63 16.42 -14.19 -1.57
C ASP A 63 15.93 -13.67 -0.22
N LYS A 64 16.62 -12.65 0.30
CA LYS A 64 16.34 -12.00 1.58
C LYS A 64 16.72 -10.54 1.52
N ILE A 65 16.06 -9.75 2.33
CA ILE A 65 16.41 -8.35 2.60
C ILE A 65 16.58 -8.15 4.10
N LEU A 66 17.53 -7.32 4.49
CA LEU A 66 17.90 -7.04 5.87
C LEU A 66 17.81 -5.54 6.15
N LEU A 67 17.29 -5.19 7.31
CA LEU A 67 17.14 -3.79 7.71
C LEU A 67 18.52 -3.10 7.81
N SER A 68 19.51 -3.78 8.39
CA SER A 68 20.88 -3.27 8.51
C SER A 68 21.49 -2.96 7.14
N GLU A 69 21.32 -3.83 6.15
CA GLU A 69 21.90 -3.65 4.81
C GLU A 69 21.21 -2.50 4.04
N GLU A 70 19.86 -2.48 4.06
CA GLU A 70 19.10 -1.58 3.21
C GLU A 70 19.05 -0.14 3.76
N PHE A 71 19.08 0.05 5.08
CA PHE A 71 18.93 1.38 5.70
C PHE A 71 20.20 1.88 6.41
N PHE A 72 21.07 0.98 6.87
CA PHE A 72 22.21 1.33 7.71
C PHE A 72 23.56 0.90 7.13
N LYS A 73 23.63 0.62 5.81
CA LYS A 73 24.86 0.27 5.07
C LYS A 73 25.62 -0.91 5.68
N GLY A 74 24.91 -1.88 6.23
CA GLY A 74 25.49 -3.07 6.85
C GLY A 74 26.05 -2.84 8.26
N ALA A 75 25.72 -1.72 8.91
CA ALA A 75 26.12 -1.50 10.30
C ALA A 75 25.52 -2.55 11.24
N ASP A 76 26.23 -2.85 12.31
CA ASP A 76 25.70 -3.65 13.41
C ASP A 76 24.60 -2.87 14.12
N ILE A 77 23.41 -3.48 14.27
CA ILE A 77 22.23 -2.87 14.88
C ILE A 77 21.61 -3.82 15.89
N ASP A 78 21.09 -3.28 16.99
CA ASP A 78 20.50 -4.08 18.07
C ASP A 78 19.21 -4.81 17.67
N ILE A 79 18.48 -4.31 16.68
CA ILE A 79 17.23 -4.91 16.17
C ILE A 79 17.35 -5.15 14.68
N GLU A 80 17.56 -6.39 14.27
CA GLU A 80 17.59 -6.80 12.87
C GLU A 80 16.21 -7.28 12.41
N VAL A 81 15.75 -6.77 11.26
CA VAL A 81 14.57 -7.26 10.55
C VAL A 81 15.01 -7.94 9.27
N LYS A 82 14.72 -9.24 9.17
CA LYS A 82 15.01 -10.05 8.00
C LYS A 82 13.71 -10.57 7.37
N ALA A 83 13.44 -10.22 6.12
CA ALA A 83 12.36 -10.79 5.34
C ALA A 83 12.92 -11.69 4.23
N LYS A 84 12.30 -12.87 4.06
CA LYS A 84 12.54 -13.76 2.92
C LYS A 84 11.70 -13.27 1.75
N VAL A 85 12.29 -13.24 0.55
CA VAL A 85 11.57 -12.79 -0.65
C VAL A 85 11.28 -13.98 -1.54
N ILE A 86 10.01 -14.13 -1.91
CA ILE A 86 9.52 -15.19 -2.79
C ILE A 86 9.17 -14.57 -4.13
N TYR A 87 9.62 -15.19 -5.20
CA TYR A 87 9.37 -14.83 -6.58
C TYR A 87 8.65 -15.98 -7.27
N GLU A 88 8.06 -15.69 -8.41
CA GLU A 88 7.58 -16.73 -9.32
C GLU A 88 8.72 -17.69 -9.68
N SER A 89 8.43 -18.95 -9.60
CA SER A 89 9.29 -20.08 -9.97
C SER A 89 8.58 -20.95 -11.02
N ASP A 90 9.22 -22.01 -11.45
CA ASP A 90 8.63 -22.96 -12.41
C ASP A 90 8.03 -24.19 -11.69
N THR A 91 7.72 -24.08 -10.40
CA THR A 91 7.21 -25.22 -9.60
C THR A 91 5.72 -25.41 -9.71
N ASP A 92 4.98 -24.43 -10.24
CA ASP A 92 3.51 -24.42 -10.36
C ASP A 92 2.80 -24.65 -9.01
N ASP A 93 3.45 -24.27 -7.93
CA ASP A 93 2.85 -24.34 -6.60
C ASP A 93 1.81 -23.23 -6.39
N ILE A 94 1.12 -23.27 -5.25
CA ILE A 94 0.06 -22.31 -4.93
C ILE A 94 0.54 -20.85 -4.91
N ILE A 95 1.83 -20.62 -4.57
CA ILE A 95 2.41 -19.28 -4.52
C ILE A 95 2.69 -18.80 -5.94
N ASP A 96 3.22 -19.65 -6.82
CA ASP A 96 3.42 -19.34 -8.24
C ASP A 96 2.09 -19.00 -8.91
N GLN A 97 1.06 -19.82 -8.69
CA GLN A 97 -0.28 -19.56 -9.21
C GLN A 97 -0.86 -18.24 -8.68
N TYR A 98 -0.63 -17.90 -7.40
CA TYR A 98 -1.02 -16.60 -6.83
C TYR A 98 -0.27 -15.43 -7.49
N ILE A 99 1.02 -15.56 -7.75
CA ILE A 99 1.81 -14.54 -8.44
C ILE A 99 1.30 -14.32 -9.86
N ILE A 100 1.01 -15.40 -10.58
CA ILE A 100 0.42 -15.35 -11.94
C ILE A 100 -0.95 -14.67 -11.89
N PHE A 101 -1.81 -15.02 -10.94
CA PHE A 101 -3.09 -14.36 -10.72
C PHE A 101 -2.92 -12.84 -10.54
N CYS A 102 -1.99 -12.41 -9.67
CA CYS A 102 -1.70 -11.00 -9.45
C CYS A 102 -1.22 -10.28 -10.72
N LYS A 103 -0.39 -10.93 -11.54
CA LYS A 103 0.07 -10.38 -12.82
C LYS A 103 -1.07 -10.18 -13.80
N VAL A 104 -1.91 -11.21 -13.99
CA VAL A 104 -3.11 -11.11 -14.82
C VAL A 104 -4.04 -10.00 -14.33
N PHE A 105 -4.25 -9.92 -13.01
CA PHE A 105 -5.06 -8.88 -12.41
C PHE A 105 -4.51 -7.47 -12.69
N ASN A 106 -3.22 -7.25 -12.53
CA ASN A 106 -2.58 -5.98 -12.85
C ASN A 106 -2.72 -5.61 -14.34
N GLU A 107 -2.66 -6.59 -15.25
CA GLU A 107 -2.89 -6.38 -16.68
C GLU A 107 -4.34 -5.97 -16.96
N GLN A 108 -5.30 -6.69 -16.38
CA GLN A 108 -6.72 -6.38 -16.57
C GLN A 108 -7.12 -5.04 -15.95
N THR A 109 -6.54 -4.68 -14.81
CA THR A 109 -6.74 -3.36 -14.18
C THR A 109 -6.20 -2.21 -15.04
N LYS A 110 -5.07 -2.41 -15.73
CA LYS A 110 -4.55 -1.41 -16.68
C LYS A 110 -5.48 -1.23 -17.89
N GLN A 111 -6.15 -2.28 -18.35
CA GLN A 111 -7.04 -2.23 -19.52
C GLN A 111 -8.45 -1.73 -19.19
N HIS A 112 -8.98 -2.09 -18.05
CA HIS A 112 -10.39 -1.86 -17.68
C HIS A 112 -10.58 -0.94 -16.48
N GLY A 113 -9.48 -0.41 -15.91
CA GLY A 113 -9.52 0.33 -14.66
C GLY A 113 -9.83 -0.57 -13.46
N MET A 114 -10.04 0.04 -12.30
CA MET A 114 -10.42 -0.64 -11.05
C MET A 114 -11.94 -0.90 -11.07
N THR A 115 -12.35 -1.92 -11.80
CA THR A 115 -13.75 -2.24 -12.07
C THR A 115 -14.04 -3.72 -11.88
N GLN A 116 -15.31 -4.04 -11.65
CA GLN A 116 -15.76 -5.43 -11.61
C GLN A 116 -15.38 -6.20 -12.88
N LYS A 117 -15.37 -5.54 -14.05
CA LYS A 117 -14.93 -6.15 -15.30
C LYS A 117 -13.49 -6.63 -15.24
N ALA A 118 -12.57 -5.83 -14.67
CA ALA A 118 -11.17 -6.25 -14.50
C ALA A 118 -11.06 -7.52 -13.65
N VAL A 119 -11.85 -7.61 -12.57
CA VAL A 119 -11.86 -8.78 -11.68
C VAL A 119 -12.42 -10.00 -12.39
N THR A 120 -13.58 -9.89 -13.05
CA THR A 120 -14.22 -11.01 -13.74
C THR A 120 -13.40 -11.56 -14.91
N GLU A 121 -12.75 -10.66 -15.69
CA GLU A 121 -11.82 -11.08 -16.75
C GLU A 121 -10.57 -11.76 -16.20
N THR A 122 -10.03 -11.28 -15.07
CA THR A 122 -8.92 -11.94 -14.39
C THR A 122 -9.28 -13.38 -14.00
N ILE A 123 -10.43 -13.55 -13.35
CA ILE A 123 -10.91 -14.86 -12.92
C ILE A 123 -11.11 -15.77 -14.13
N ARG A 124 -11.73 -15.29 -15.22
CA ARG A 124 -11.93 -16.03 -16.45
C ARG A 124 -10.61 -16.52 -17.03
N ILE A 125 -9.65 -15.60 -17.24
CA ILE A 125 -8.33 -15.90 -17.81
C ILE A 125 -7.58 -16.91 -16.94
N CYS A 126 -7.60 -16.73 -15.61
CA CYS A 126 -6.92 -17.64 -14.69
C CYS A 126 -7.54 -19.03 -14.71
N LYS A 127 -8.88 -19.16 -14.75
CA LYS A 127 -9.55 -20.45 -14.91
C LYS A 127 -9.19 -21.14 -16.23
N ASP A 128 -9.12 -20.40 -17.33
CA ASP A 128 -8.75 -20.93 -18.65
C ASP A 128 -7.28 -21.41 -18.70
N ARG A 129 -6.40 -20.74 -17.95
CA ARG A 129 -4.97 -21.10 -17.82
C ARG A 129 -4.68 -22.13 -16.72
N ASN A 130 -5.69 -22.68 -16.07
CA ASN A 130 -5.57 -23.59 -14.92
C ASN A 130 -4.84 -22.98 -13.70
N VAL A 131 -4.87 -21.65 -13.56
CA VAL A 131 -4.28 -20.91 -12.44
C VAL A 131 -5.33 -20.75 -11.34
N LEU A 132 -5.06 -21.28 -10.12
CA LEU A 132 -6.00 -21.30 -8.99
C LEU A 132 -7.40 -21.79 -9.34
N ARG A 133 -7.51 -22.64 -10.37
CA ARG A 133 -8.78 -22.96 -11.02
C ARG A 133 -9.82 -23.50 -10.06
N GLU A 134 -9.48 -24.50 -9.25
CA GLU A 134 -10.42 -25.10 -8.29
C GLU A 134 -10.91 -24.10 -7.27
N TYR A 135 -9.98 -23.30 -6.72
CA TYR A 135 -10.29 -22.24 -5.77
C TYR A 135 -11.21 -21.18 -6.38
N LEU A 136 -10.93 -20.74 -7.60
CA LEU A 136 -11.73 -19.74 -8.31
C LEU A 136 -13.09 -20.24 -8.73
N LEU A 137 -13.25 -21.55 -9.02
CA LEU A 137 -14.55 -22.16 -9.32
C LEU A 137 -15.43 -22.23 -8.07
N ASP A 138 -14.85 -22.58 -6.93
CA ASP A 138 -15.57 -22.74 -5.66
C ASP A 138 -15.92 -21.38 -5.02
N ARG A 139 -15.04 -20.39 -5.13
CA ARG A 139 -15.11 -19.13 -4.37
C ARG A 139 -15.15 -17.86 -5.23
N GLU A 140 -15.62 -17.94 -6.46
CA GLU A 140 -15.62 -16.80 -7.41
C GLU A 140 -16.30 -15.56 -6.83
N LYS A 141 -17.48 -15.71 -6.21
CA LYS A 141 -18.22 -14.59 -5.62
C LYS A 141 -17.47 -13.92 -4.46
N GLU A 142 -16.81 -14.74 -3.64
CA GLU A 142 -16.01 -14.25 -2.51
C GLU A 142 -14.80 -13.48 -3.01
N VAL A 143 -14.08 -14.00 -4.02
CA VAL A 143 -12.94 -13.32 -4.64
C VAL A 143 -13.38 -11.99 -5.27
N VAL A 144 -14.47 -11.95 -6.02
CA VAL A 144 -15.02 -10.72 -6.58
C VAL A 144 -15.33 -9.71 -5.47
N SER A 145 -16.01 -10.13 -4.41
CA SER A 145 -16.37 -9.26 -3.30
C SER A 145 -15.14 -8.66 -2.60
N ILE A 146 -14.14 -9.49 -2.30
CA ILE A 146 -12.88 -9.03 -1.67
C ILE A 146 -12.15 -8.03 -2.58
N MET A 147 -12.00 -8.36 -3.88
CA MET A 147 -11.30 -7.50 -4.82
C MET A 147 -12.01 -6.15 -5.02
N MET A 148 -13.35 -6.15 -5.05
CA MET A 148 -14.13 -4.92 -5.13
C MET A 148 -13.99 -4.07 -3.86
N SER A 149 -13.98 -4.69 -2.68
CA SER A 149 -13.74 -3.98 -1.41
C SER A 149 -12.37 -3.30 -1.40
N LEU A 150 -11.32 -3.96 -1.91
CA LEU A 150 -9.99 -3.35 -2.02
C LEU A 150 -9.96 -2.17 -3.00
N PHE A 151 -10.76 -2.21 -4.08
CA PHE A 151 -10.90 -1.08 -5.00
C PHE A 151 -11.57 0.12 -4.33
N ASP A 152 -12.63 -0.13 -3.57
CA ASP A 152 -13.35 0.93 -2.85
C ASP A 152 -12.43 1.60 -1.81
N GLU A 153 -11.68 0.82 -1.04
CA GLU A 153 -10.69 1.34 -0.08
C GLU A 153 -9.60 2.18 -0.76
N GLU A 154 -9.08 1.73 -1.90
CA GLU A 154 -8.08 2.49 -2.66
C GLU A 154 -8.65 3.79 -3.24
N GLN A 155 -9.90 3.79 -3.71
CA GLN A 155 -10.57 5.00 -4.20
C GLN A 155 -10.82 5.99 -3.07
N ILE A 156 -11.27 5.53 -1.91
CA ILE A 156 -11.46 6.35 -0.72
C ILE A 156 -10.14 6.98 -0.30
N MET A 157 -9.05 6.19 -0.25
CA MET A 157 -7.73 6.70 0.10
C MET A 157 -7.22 7.74 -0.90
N LYS A 158 -7.39 7.50 -2.22
CA LYS A 158 -7.01 8.48 -3.25
C LYS A 158 -7.82 9.76 -3.17
N SER A 159 -9.10 9.66 -2.86
CA SER A 159 -9.98 10.80 -2.66
C SER A 159 -9.54 11.61 -1.44
N PHE A 160 -9.26 10.95 -0.32
CA PHE A 160 -8.76 11.57 0.89
C PHE A 160 -7.43 12.31 0.64
N ILE A 161 -6.44 11.65 0.03
CA ILE A 161 -5.14 12.29 -0.28
C ILE A 161 -5.32 13.49 -1.22
N ARG A 162 -6.26 13.43 -2.16
CA ARG A 162 -6.55 14.55 -3.06
C ARG A 162 -7.16 15.72 -2.30
N SER A 163 -8.09 15.46 -1.40
CA SER A 163 -8.70 16.48 -0.53
C SER A 163 -7.64 17.16 0.33
N GLU A 164 -6.83 16.39 1.05
CA GLU A 164 -5.75 16.91 1.90
C GLU A 164 -4.77 17.81 1.12
N ARG A 165 -4.36 17.38 -0.08
CA ARG A 165 -3.48 18.20 -0.94
C ARG A 165 -4.14 19.49 -1.42
N HIS A 166 -5.43 19.45 -1.70
CA HIS A 166 -6.19 20.63 -2.11
C HIS A 166 -6.32 21.62 -0.95
N ASP A 167 -6.60 21.13 0.26
CA ASP A 167 -6.72 21.94 1.46
C ASP A 167 -5.35 22.59 1.82
N GLU A 168 -4.25 21.85 1.75
CA GLU A 168 -2.89 22.37 1.93
C GLU A 168 -2.53 23.45 0.89
N ALA A 169 -2.92 23.24 -0.37
CA ALA A 169 -2.72 24.23 -1.43
C ALA A 169 -3.54 25.49 -1.18
N ARG A 170 -4.77 25.36 -0.70
CA ARG A 170 -5.65 26.48 -0.33
C ARG A 170 -5.06 27.31 0.83
N GLU A 171 -4.59 26.67 1.90
CA GLU A 171 -3.91 27.35 2.99
C GLU A 171 -2.63 28.08 2.55
N THR A 172 -1.90 27.47 1.61
CA THR A 172 -0.68 28.09 1.06
C THR A 172 -1.02 29.31 0.20
N ALA A 173 -2.04 29.22 -0.66
CA ALA A 173 -2.54 30.34 -1.45
C ALA A 173 -3.07 31.47 -0.56
N GLU A 174 -3.81 31.15 0.50
CA GLU A 174 -4.30 32.13 1.48
C GLU A 174 -3.18 32.92 2.12
N ARG A 175 -2.10 32.23 2.54
CA ARG A 175 -0.90 32.90 3.08
C ARG A 175 -0.23 33.82 2.07
N MET A 176 -0.15 33.41 0.78
CA MET A 176 0.43 34.21 -0.30
C MET A 176 -0.43 35.44 -0.59
N ILE A 177 -1.74 35.31 -0.63
CA ILE A 177 -2.70 36.42 -0.79
C ILE A 177 -2.56 37.43 0.37
N LYS A 178 -2.54 36.97 1.61
CA LYS A 178 -2.35 37.82 2.80
C LYS A 178 -1.02 38.57 2.79
N MET A 179 0.03 38.01 2.21
CA MET A 179 1.31 38.72 2.06
C MET A 179 1.25 39.86 1.04
N GLY A 180 0.33 39.85 0.08
CA GLY A 180 0.09 40.92 -0.89
C GLY A 180 1.27 41.21 -1.84
N LYS A 181 2.19 40.24 -2.03
CA LYS A 181 3.42 40.42 -2.82
C LYS A 181 3.35 39.81 -4.22
N LEU A 182 2.41 38.93 -4.46
CA LEU A 182 2.24 38.15 -5.68
C LEU A 182 0.86 38.40 -6.28
N SER A 183 0.77 38.44 -7.61
CA SER A 183 -0.50 38.42 -8.32
C SER A 183 -1.15 37.03 -8.26
N LEU A 184 -2.44 36.93 -8.51
CA LEU A 184 -3.13 35.63 -8.57
C LEU A 184 -2.56 34.70 -9.64
N ASP A 185 -2.08 35.23 -10.76
CA ASP A 185 -1.41 34.44 -11.81
C ASP A 185 -0.09 33.84 -11.32
N GLU A 186 0.69 34.61 -10.55
CA GLU A 186 1.93 34.13 -9.94
C GLU A 186 1.65 33.09 -8.83
N ILE A 187 0.60 33.30 -8.04
CA ILE A 187 0.15 32.31 -7.03
C ILE A 187 -0.30 31.02 -7.70
N ALA A 188 -1.02 31.09 -8.84
CA ALA A 188 -1.43 29.91 -9.60
C ALA A 188 -0.24 29.06 -10.07
N LEU A 189 0.90 29.69 -10.38
CA LEU A 189 2.13 28.96 -10.72
C LEU A 189 2.73 28.23 -9.51
N CYS A 190 2.56 28.77 -8.30
CA CYS A 190 3.06 28.17 -7.06
C CYS A 190 2.15 27.03 -6.54
N VAL A 191 0.85 27.14 -6.79
CA VAL A 191 -0.17 26.15 -6.35
C VAL A 191 -1.02 25.66 -7.52
N PRO A 192 -0.43 24.87 -8.42
CA PRO A 192 -1.07 24.49 -9.69
C PRO A 192 -2.30 23.55 -9.51
N SER A 193 -2.57 23.11 -8.29
CA SER A 193 -3.76 22.33 -7.94
C SER A 193 -5.02 23.19 -7.75
N LEU A 194 -4.88 24.53 -7.66
CA LEU A 194 -5.98 25.47 -7.58
C LEU A 194 -6.17 26.19 -8.93
N SER A 195 -7.41 26.34 -9.35
CA SER A 195 -7.76 27.15 -10.51
C SER A 195 -7.73 28.64 -10.18
N LEU A 196 -7.62 29.50 -11.22
CA LEU A 196 -7.69 30.94 -11.03
C LEU A 196 -9.02 31.41 -10.44
N ASP A 197 -10.11 30.69 -10.70
CA ASP A 197 -11.43 31.05 -10.15
C ASP A 197 -11.47 30.74 -8.65
N GLU A 198 -10.93 29.61 -8.21
CA GLU A 198 -10.78 29.28 -6.78
C GLU A 198 -9.87 30.29 -6.05
N LEU A 199 -8.81 30.75 -6.71
CA LEU A 199 -7.92 31.77 -6.14
C LEU A 199 -8.62 33.13 -6.00
N ARG A 200 -9.49 33.51 -6.95
CA ARG A 200 -10.31 34.74 -6.86
C ARG A 200 -11.34 34.67 -5.73
N GLU A 201 -11.99 33.51 -5.57
CA GLU A 201 -12.90 33.27 -4.45
C GLU A 201 -12.17 33.37 -3.11
N LEU A 202 -11.00 32.77 -3.00
CA LEU A 202 -10.18 32.81 -1.81
C LEU A 202 -9.69 34.22 -1.49
N GLU A 203 -9.28 35.01 -2.50
CA GLU A 203 -8.91 36.42 -2.33
C GLU A 203 -10.09 37.24 -1.79
N ALA A 204 -11.31 37.03 -2.33
CA ALA A 204 -12.50 37.71 -1.86
C ALA A 204 -12.83 37.34 -0.40
N GLU A 205 -12.68 36.06 -0.02
CA GLU A 205 -12.84 35.62 1.37
C GLU A 205 -11.80 36.28 2.32
N VAL A 206 -10.55 36.32 1.92
CA VAL A 206 -9.46 36.92 2.71
C VAL A 206 -9.67 38.42 2.90
N MET A 207 -10.13 39.12 1.84
CA MET A 207 -10.38 40.56 1.87
C MET A 207 -11.61 40.96 2.71
N GLN A 208 -12.58 40.05 2.90
CA GLN A 208 -13.73 40.26 3.78
C GLN A 208 -13.41 40.10 5.27
N LEU A 209 -12.30 39.42 5.61
CA LEU A 209 -11.87 39.14 6.97
C LEU A 209 -10.87 40.20 7.52
N VAL A 210 -10.47 41.16 6.71
CA VAL A 210 -9.59 42.30 7.06
C VAL A 210 -10.39 43.57 7.14
#